data_c33d82ec44e80129f705a77371a53270
#
_entry.id   c33d82ec44e80129f705a77371a53270
#
_cell.length_a   1.000
_cell.length_b   1.000
_cell.length_c   1.000
_cell.angle_alpha   90.00
_cell.angle_beta   90.00
_cell.angle_gamma   90.00
#
_symmetry.space_group_name_H-M   'P 1'
#
loop_
_entity.id
_entity.type
_entity.pdbx_description
1 polymer ?
#
loop_
_entity_poly.entity_id
_entity_poly.type
_entity_poly.pdbx_seq_one_letter_code
_entity_poly.pdbx_strand_id
1 'polypeptide(L)'
;MTDVEVLISTTSPEVPLPTYAHPGDAGADITTRVDVTLAPGQRATVPTGICIALPAGYVALVHPRSGLAARHGVTIVNAPGTVDAGYRGEISVTLINTDATETVHLSKGDRIAQLVIQAVERAAFVTVESLPGSHRGEGGFGSTGVGGA
;
A
#
# COMPACT_ATOMS: atom_id res chain seq x y z
N MET A 1 5.97 -6.23 -20.77
CA MET A 1 6.23 -5.93 -19.34
C MET A 1 7.63 -6.39 -19.00
N THR A 2 8.44 -5.54 -18.44
CA THR A 2 9.80 -5.88 -17.99
C THR A 2 9.78 -6.21 -16.50
N ASP A 3 10.47 -7.27 -16.11
CA ASP A 3 10.62 -7.59 -14.70
C ASP A 3 11.65 -6.68 -14.04
N VAL A 4 11.38 -6.29 -12.81
CA VAL A 4 12.29 -5.56 -11.94
C VAL A 4 12.79 -6.52 -10.86
N GLU A 5 14.09 -6.71 -10.76
CA GLU A 5 14.67 -7.54 -9.72
C GLU A 5 14.58 -6.83 -8.37
N VAL A 6 13.87 -7.44 -7.43
CA VAL A 6 13.76 -6.95 -6.05
C VAL A 6 14.32 -8.02 -5.12
N LEU A 7 15.39 -7.69 -4.41
CA LEU A 7 15.94 -8.61 -3.42
C LEU A 7 15.04 -8.65 -2.21
N ILE A 8 14.82 -9.85 -1.66
CA ILE A 8 13.93 -10.06 -0.53
C ILE A 8 14.56 -11.01 0.49
N SER A 9 14.44 -10.67 1.75
CA SER A 9 14.70 -11.57 2.86
C SER A 9 13.47 -11.71 3.73
N THR A 10 13.38 -12.82 4.45
CA THR A 10 12.26 -13.11 5.36
C THR A 10 12.77 -13.31 6.77
N THR A 11 11.93 -12.95 7.75
CA THR A 11 12.29 -13.08 9.18
C THR A 11 12.34 -14.53 9.65
N SER A 12 11.71 -15.45 8.91
CA SER A 12 11.80 -16.89 9.12
C SER A 12 11.42 -17.65 7.85
N PRO A 13 11.82 -18.95 7.71
CA PRO A 13 11.66 -19.70 6.47
C PRO A 13 10.21 -19.91 6.01
N GLU A 14 9.25 -19.92 6.94
CA GLU A 14 7.84 -20.16 6.63
C GLU A 14 7.10 -18.91 6.13
N VAL A 15 7.74 -17.74 6.12
CA VAL A 15 7.10 -16.51 5.62
C VAL A 15 6.90 -16.62 4.11
N PRO A 16 5.64 -16.50 3.63
CA PRO A 16 5.40 -16.52 2.20
C PRO A 16 6.01 -15.29 1.51
N LEU A 17 6.57 -15.49 0.34
CA LEU A 17 6.98 -14.37 -0.52
C LEU A 17 5.73 -13.71 -1.11
N PRO A 18 5.81 -12.42 -1.48
CA PRO A 18 4.73 -11.78 -2.21
C PRO A 18 4.39 -12.55 -3.49
N THR A 19 3.11 -12.74 -3.78
CA THR A 19 2.66 -13.49 -4.93
C THR A 19 1.62 -12.73 -5.75
N TYR A 20 1.76 -12.79 -7.07
CA TYR A 20 0.72 -12.33 -7.99
C TYR A 20 -0.31 -13.44 -8.19
N ALA A 21 -1.59 -13.13 -7.96
CA ALA A 21 -2.66 -14.12 -8.07
C ALA A 21 -2.89 -14.55 -9.53
N HIS A 22 -2.77 -13.60 -10.46
CA HIS A 22 -2.99 -13.83 -11.88
C HIS A 22 -1.90 -13.17 -12.72
N PRO A 23 -1.61 -13.71 -13.94
CA PRO A 23 -0.72 -13.03 -14.87
C PRO A 23 -1.24 -11.62 -15.20
N GLY A 24 -0.33 -10.63 -15.12
CA GLY A 24 -0.67 -9.24 -15.38
C GLY A 24 -1.18 -8.45 -14.18
N ASP A 25 -1.37 -9.08 -13.02
CA ASP A 25 -1.70 -8.36 -11.79
C ASP A 25 -0.61 -7.36 -11.43
N ALA A 26 -1.02 -6.17 -10.98
CA ALA A 26 -0.09 -5.13 -10.54
C ALA A 26 0.34 -5.30 -9.09
N GLY A 27 -0.50 -5.90 -8.26
CA GLY A 27 -0.26 -6.08 -6.83
C GLY A 27 0.13 -7.51 -6.46
N ALA A 28 1.26 -7.66 -5.78
CA ALA A 28 1.66 -8.92 -5.19
C ALA A 28 1.15 -9.01 -3.76
N ASP A 29 0.35 -10.03 -3.45
CA ASP A 29 -0.24 -10.20 -2.12
C ASP A 29 0.83 -10.48 -1.05
N ILE A 30 0.68 -9.82 0.09
CA ILE A 30 1.47 -10.04 1.31
C ILE A 30 0.56 -10.41 2.48
N THR A 31 1.11 -11.18 3.40
CA THR A 31 0.36 -11.84 4.48
C THR A 31 0.76 -11.34 5.85
N THR A 32 -0.15 -11.48 6.81
CA THR A 32 0.16 -11.24 8.22
C THR A 32 0.96 -12.40 8.83
N ARG A 33 1.92 -12.08 9.69
CA ARG A 33 2.70 -13.04 10.48
C ARG A 33 1.99 -13.47 11.77
N VAL A 34 0.97 -12.76 12.18
CA VAL A 34 0.29 -12.95 13.45
C VAL A 34 -1.22 -12.97 13.27
N ASP A 35 -1.93 -13.57 14.22
CA ASP A 35 -3.37 -13.40 14.33
C ASP A 35 -3.68 -11.96 14.73
N VAL A 36 -4.72 -11.38 14.12
CA VAL A 36 -5.11 -9.98 14.35
C VAL A 36 -6.59 -9.93 14.63
N THR A 37 -6.97 -9.24 15.70
CA THR A 37 -8.37 -8.93 16.03
C THR A 37 -8.52 -7.42 16.06
N LEU A 38 -9.43 -6.89 15.24
CA LEU A 38 -9.72 -5.47 15.15
C LEU A 38 -11.18 -5.22 15.49
N ALA A 39 -11.43 -4.64 16.65
CA ALA A 39 -12.76 -4.12 17.01
C ALA A 39 -13.10 -2.91 16.11
N PRO A 40 -14.39 -2.52 15.99
CA PRO A 40 -14.76 -1.33 15.25
C PRO A 40 -13.92 -0.10 15.61
N GLY A 41 -13.32 0.54 14.64
CA GLY A 41 -12.45 1.72 14.81
C GLY A 41 -11.03 1.42 15.30
N GLN A 42 -10.70 0.18 15.62
CA GLN A 42 -9.39 -0.20 16.09
C GLN A 42 -8.39 -0.31 14.94
N ARG A 43 -7.16 0.13 15.18
CA ARG A 43 -6.03 -0.08 14.28
C ARG A 43 -4.92 -0.89 14.95
N ALA A 44 -4.15 -1.60 14.15
CA ALA A 44 -2.97 -2.33 14.59
C ALA A 44 -1.91 -2.32 13.51
N THR A 45 -0.65 -2.19 13.90
CA THR A 45 0.49 -2.35 13.01
C THR A 45 0.91 -3.81 12.98
N VAL A 46 0.77 -4.42 11.82
CA VAL A 46 0.87 -5.87 11.62
C VAL A 46 2.15 -6.22 10.86
N PRO A 47 2.99 -7.12 11.39
CA PRO A 47 4.21 -7.53 10.71
C PRO A 47 3.91 -8.47 9.55
N THR A 48 4.66 -8.32 8.46
CA THR A 48 4.57 -9.21 7.28
C THR A 48 5.72 -10.22 7.20
N GLY A 49 6.78 -9.99 7.93
CA GLY A 49 7.96 -10.86 7.93
C GLY A 49 8.89 -10.67 6.74
N ILE A 50 8.66 -9.67 5.88
CA ILE A 50 9.49 -9.46 4.69
C ILE A 50 10.28 -8.15 4.78
N CYS A 51 11.51 -8.21 4.29
CA CYS A 51 12.38 -7.05 4.07
C CYS A 51 12.80 -7.06 2.60
N ILE A 52 12.81 -5.91 1.95
CA ILE A 52 13.15 -5.82 0.53
C ILE A 52 14.26 -4.81 0.27
N ALA A 53 14.95 -4.99 -0.84
CA ALA A 53 15.88 -4.01 -1.39
C ALA A 53 15.46 -3.70 -2.82
N LEU A 54 14.91 -2.52 -3.01
CA LEU A 54 14.53 -2.03 -4.33
C LEU A 54 15.73 -1.39 -5.03
N PRO A 55 15.84 -1.53 -6.36
CA PRO A 55 16.79 -0.73 -7.10
C PRO A 55 16.42 0.76 -7.04
N ALA A 56 17.43 1.62 -7.18
CA ALA A 56 17.19 3.06 -7.25
C ALA A 56 16.25 3.41 -8.40
N GLY A 57 15.38 4.39 -8.17
CA GLY A 57 14.38 4.81 -9.15
C GLY A 57 13.06 4.02 -9.07
N TYR A 58 12.91 3.16 -8.07
CA TYR A 58 11.67 2.42 -7.82
C TYR A 58 11.15 2.64 -6.42
N VAL A 59 9.86 2.46 -6.26
CA VAL A 59 9.14 2.48 -5.00
C VAL A 59 8.27 1.23 -4.89
N ALA A 60 8.11 0.71 -3.69
CA ALA A 60 7.06 -0.26 -3.41
C ALA A 60 5.94 0.44 -2.65
N LEU A 61 4.73 0.36 -3.19
CA LEU A 61 3.54 0.91 -2.56
C LEU A 61 2.76 -0.22 -1.90
N VAL A 62 2.40 -0.02 -0.64
CA VAL A 62 1.58 -0.97 0.13
C VAL A 62 0.13 -0.53 0.01
N HIS A 63 -0.63 -1.26 -0.79
CA HIS A 63 -2.04 -0.98 -1.06
C HIS A 63 -2.96 -1.88 -0.26
N PRO A 64 -4.15 -1.37 0.15
CA PRO A 64 -5.19 -2.21 0.70
C PRO A 64 -5.69 -3.23 -0.33
N ARG A 65 -6.36 -4.27 0.16
CA ARG A 65 -7.07 -5.23 -0.68
C ARG A 65 -8.54 -4.87 -0.76
N SER A 66 -9.06 -4.84 -1.99
CA SER A 66 -10.44 -4.45 -2.26
C SER A 66 -11.47 -5.36 -1.57
N GLY A 67 -11.19 -6.66 -1.48
CA GLY A 67 -12.07 -7.61 -0.81
C GLY A 67 -12.19 -7.37 0.70
N LEU A 68 -11.09 -7.08 1.37
CA LEU A 68 -11.10 -6.71 2.79
C LEU A 68 -11.83 -5.38 3.01
N ALA A 69 -11.61 -4.42 2.14
CA ALA A 69 -12.27 -3.12 2.22
C ALA A 69 -13.79 -3.25 2.05
N ALA A 70 -14.23 -3.91 1.00
CA ALA A 70 -15.65 -4.00 0.66
C ALA A 70 -16.46 -4.90 1.61
N ARG A 71 -15.88 -6.02 2.03
CA ARG A 71 -16.61 -7.01 2.86
C ARG A 71 -16.49 -6.74 4.35
N HIS A 72 -15.36 -6.19 4.80
CA HIS A 72 -15.05 -6.09 6.23
C HIS A 72 -14.72 -4.66 6.67
N GLY A 73 -14.66 -3.71 5.75
CA GLY A 73 -14.28 -2.34 6.08
C GLY A 73 -12.83 -2.19 6.55
N VAL A 74 -11.97 -3.16 6.26
CA VAL A 74 -10.56 -3.11 6.64
C VAL A 74 -9.75 -2.43 5.55
N THR A 75 -8.98 -1.43 5.95
CA THR A 75 -8.09 -0.68 5.08
C THR A 75 -6.76 -0.39 5.79
N ILE A 76 -5.90 0.36 5.14
CA ILE A 76 -4.59 0.78 5.66
C ILE A 76 -4.67 2.26 6.00
N VAL A 77 -4.27 2.62 7.22
CA VAL A 77 -4.41 4.00 7.74
C VAL A 77 -3.67 5.01 6.89
N ASN A 78 -2.46 4.67 6.43
CA ASN A 78 -1.60 5.55 5.64
C ASN A 78 -1.56 5.15 4.16
N ALA A 79 -2.61 4.55 3.64
CA ALA A 79 -2.64 4.09 2.25
C ALA A 79 -2.49 5.23 1.24
N PRO A 80 -1.60 5.07 0.21
CA PRO A 80 -0.68 3.95 0.07
C PRO A 80 0.53 4.10 0.99
N GLY A 81 0.93 3.01 1.64
CA GLY A 81 2.20 2.96 2.34
C GLY A 81 3.35 3.08 1.35
N THR A 82 4.38 3.83 1.69
CA THR A 82 5.52 4.07 0.81
C THR A 82 6.75 3.37 1.35
N VAL A 83 7.30 2.42 0.58
CA VAL A 83 8.56 1.74 0.88
C VAL A 83 9.63 2.29 -0.05
N ASP A 84 10.54 3.06 0.51
CA ASP A 84 11.63 3.70 -0.23
C ASP A 84 12.69 2.67 -0.66
N ALA A 85 13.41 2.98 -1.76
CA ALA A 85 14.47 2.10 -2.27
C ALA A 85 15.56 1.82 -1.23
N GLY A 86 15.85 2.79 -0.35
CA GLY A 86 16.85 2.64 0.72
C GLY A 86 16.36 1.97 2.00
N TYR A 87 15.07 1.68 2.14
CA TYR A 87 14.54 1.03 3.34
C TYR A 87 14.92 -0.45 3.38
N ARG A 88 15.42 -0.92 4.52
CA ARG A 88 15.84 -2.33 4.72
C ARG A 88 15.12 -3.01 5.87
N GLY A 89 14.26 -2.29 6.57
CA GLY A 89 13.50 -2.85 7.68
C GLY A 89 12.36 -3.75 7.24
N GLU A 90 11.76 -4.43 8.21
CA GLU A 90 10.57 -5.24 7.98
C GLU A 90 9.41 -4.36 7.53
N ILE A 91 8.70 -4.80 6.50
CA ILE A 91 7.46 -4.17 6.06
C ILE A 91 6.36 -4.55 7.04
N SER A 92 5.80 -3.54 7.69
CA SER A 92 4.62 -3.69 8.55
C SER A 92 3.46 -2.88 7.97
N VAL A 93 2.24 -3.34 8.22
CA VAL A 93 1.03 -2.75 7.66
C VAL A 93 0.14 -2.28 8.79
N THR A 94 -0.21 -1.00 8.83
CA THR A 94 -1.12 -0.46 9.83
C THR A 94 -2.55 -0.56 9.32
N LEU A 95 -3.24 -1.62 9.74
CA LEU A 95 -4.63 -1.89 9.39
C LEU A 95 -5.59 -1.15 10.33
N ILE A 96 -6.73 -0.78 9.81
CA ILE A 96 -7.85 -0.25 10.60
C ILE A 96 -9.16 -0.90 10.18
N ASN A 97 -10.01 -1.22 11.16
CA ASN A 97 -11.37 -1.66 10.93
C ASN A 97 -12.30 -0.43 10.93
N THR A 98 -12.87 -0.11 9.77
CA THR A 98 -13.81 1.00 9.62
C THR A 98 -15.27 0.57 9.75
N ASP A 99 -15.54 -0.72 9.98
CA ASP A 99 -16.90 -1.18 10.19
C ASP A 99 -17.49 -0.57 11.48
N ALA A 100 -18.78 -0.30 11.46
CA ALA A 100 -19.43 0.38 12.59
C ALA A 100 -19.73 -0.56 13.77
N THR A 101 -19.90 -1.86 13.51
CA THR A 101 -20.43 -2.82 14.48
C THR A 101 -19.64 -4.13 14.59
N GLU A 102 -19.05 -4.61 13.50
CA GLU A 102 -18.45 -5.94 13.44
C GLU A 102 -16.94 -5.93 13.73
N THR A 103 -16.54 -6.82 14.63
CA THR A 103 -15.12 -7.11 14.87
C THR A 103 -14.60 -8.00 13.76
N VAL A 104 -13.38 -7.72 13.28
CA VAL A 104 -12.71 -8.49 12.23
C VAL A 104 -11.59 -9.32 12.84
N HIS A 105 -11.57 -10.60 12.49
CA HIS A 105 -10.53 -11.55 12.87
C HIS A 105 -9.74 -11.97 11.62
N LEU A 106 -8.42 -11.78 11.66
CA LEU A 106 -7.51 -12.23 10.63
C LEU A 106 -6.55 -13.24 11.26
N SER A 107 -6.30 -14.32 10.56
CA SER A 107 -5.40 -15.38 11.01
C SER A 107 -4.02 -15.21 10.38
N LYS A 108 -2.98 -15.64 11.08
CA LYS A 108 -1.62 -15.75 10.53
C LYS A 108 -1.69 -16.43 9.16
N GLY A 109 -1.05 -15.81 8.16
CA GLY A 109 -1.06 -16.28 6.79
C GLY A 109 -2.15 -15.68 5.90
N ASP A 110 -3.11 -14.97 6.46
CA ASP A 110 -4.11 -14.26 5.67
C ASP A 110 -3.47 -13.12 4.89
N ARG A 111 -3.95 -12.91 3.66
CA ARG A 111 -3.52 -11.82 2.79
C ARG A 111 -4.15 -10.53 3.27
N ILE A 112 -3.31 -9.56 3.65
CA ILE A 112 -3.76 -8.31 4.29
C ILE A 112 -3.50 -7.06 3.46
N ALA A 113 -2.62 -7.14 2.49
CA ALA A 113 -2.22 -6.01 1.65
C ALA A 113 -1.62 -6.53 0.36
N GLN A 114 -1.22 -5.63 -0.52
CA GLN A 114 -0.52 -5.95 -1.74
C GLN A 114 0.58 -4.93 -2.01
N LEU A 115 1.70 -5.41 -2.55
CA LEU A 115 2.81 -4.58 -2.99
C LEU A 115 2.68 -4.26 -4.47
N VAL A 116 2.76 -2.98 -4.81
CA VAL A 116 2.86 -2.51 -6.19
C VAL A 116 4.24 -1.91 -6.40
N ILE A 117 5.02 -2.49 -7.30
CA ILE A 117 6.35 -1.98 -7.65
C ILE A 117 6.20 -1.02 -8.82
N GLN A 118 6.77 0.17 -8.69
CA GLN A 118 6.56 1.23 -9.66
C GLN A 118 7.82 2.07 -9.82
N ALA A 119 8.12 2.48 -11.05
CA ALA A 119 9.16 3.47 -11.30
C ALA A 119 8.70 4.81 -10.72
N VAL A 120 9.64 5.53 -10.11
CA VAL A 120 9.34 6.82 -9.47
C VAL A 120 10.35 7.87 -9.91
N GLU A 121 9.83 9.03 -10.26
CA GLU A 121 10.65 10.19 -10.60
C GLU A 121 11.03 10.97 -9.33
N ARG A 122 12.22 11.51 -9.33
CA ARG A 122 12.67 12.40 -8.26
C ARG A 122 12.56 13.85 -8.75
N ALA A 123 11.73 14.64 -8.08
CA ALA A 123 11.56 16.05 -8.40
C ALA A 123 12.78 16.87 -7.96
N ALA A 124 13.25 17.76 -8.83
CA ALA A 124 14.14 18.85 -8.47
C ALA A 124 13.28 20.12 -8.36
N PHE A 125 13.00 20.52 -7.12
CA PHE A 125 12.14 21.69 -6.88
C PHE A 125 12.91 22.98 -7.14
N VAL A 126 12.36 23.83 -8.03
CA VAL A 126 12.90 25.13 -8.37
C VAL A 126 11.93 26.21 -7.90
N THR A 127 12.40 27.06 -7.02
CA THR A 127 11.61 28.19 -6.52
C THR A 127 11.46 29.24 -7.61
N VAL A 128 10.22 29.68 -7.83
CA VAL A 128 9.89 30.77 -8.75
C VAL A 128 8.97 31.77 -8.03
N GLU A 129 8.90 33.02 -8.52
CA GLU A 129 8.01 34.03 -7.92
C GLU A 129 6.54 33.76 -8.20
N SER A 130 6.23 33.21 -9.38
CA SER A 130 4.86 32.81 -9.76
C SER A 130 4.91 31.62 -10.68
N LEU A 131 3.84 30.82 -10.67
CA LEU A 131 3.71 29.67 -11.56
C LEU A 131 3.17 30.09 -12.93
N PRO A 132 3.56 29.39 -14.01
CA PRO A 132 2.93 29.57 -15.32
C PRO A 132 1.42 29.38 -15.24
N GLY A 133 0.66 30.16 -16.01
CA GLY A 133 -0.79 29.97 -16.08
C GLY A 133 -1.17 28.61 -16.68
N SER A 134 -2.35 28.13 -16.32
CA SER A 134 -2.94 26.91 -16.87
C SER A 134 -4.42 27.10 -17.12
N HIS A 135 -5.02 26.23 -17.92
CA HIS A 135 -6.46 26.27 -18.21
C HIS A 135 -7.32 26.06 -16.97
N ARG A 136 -6.88 25.24 -16.01
CA ARG A 136 -7.59 24.98 -14.75
C ARG A 136 -7.37 26.12 -13.71
N GLY A 137 -6.21 26.77 -13.73
CA GLY A 137 -5.83 27.80 -12.74
C GLY A 137 -5.83 27.23 -11.31
N GLU A 138 -6.51 27.95 -10.39
CA GLU A 138 -6.59 27.59 -8.97
C GLU A 138 -7.76 26.62 -8.65
N GLY A 139 -8.52 26.16 -9.64
CA GLY A 139 -9.67 25.28 -9.43
C GLY A 139 -9.29 23.96 -8.77
N GLY A 140 -9.88 23.69 -7.61
CA GLY A 140 -9.67 22.47 -6.82
C GLY A 140 -10.99 22.03 -6.19
N PHE A 141 -10.96 21.08 -5.27
CA PHE A 141 -12.06 20.61 -4.41
C PHE A 141 -13.48 20.81 -4.97
N GLY A 142 -13.84 20.02 -5.98
CA GLY A 142 -15.19 20.06 -6.56
C GLY A 142 -15.39 21.13 -7.62
N SER A 143 -14.31 21.70 -8.18
CA SER A 143 -14.41 22.68 -9.28
C SER A 143 -15.15 22.16 -10.49
N THR A 144 -15.23 20.82 -10.67
CA THR A 144 -16.00 20.14 -11.74
C THR A 144 -17.40 19.70 -11.30
N GLY A 145 -17.78 19.92 -10.04
CA GLY A 145 -19.06 19.49 -9.48
C GLY A 145 -19.14 18.01 -9.16
N VAL A 146 -20.29 17.59 -8.64
CA VAL A 146 -20.55 16.19 -8.23
C VAL A 146 -21.49 15.47 -9.22
N GLY A 147 -22.27 16.24 -9.99
CA GLY A 147 -23.20 15.69 -10.95
C GLY A 147 -22.52 15.02 -12.13
N GLY A 148 -23.12 13.95 -12.64
CA GLY A 148 -22.70 13.33 -13.91
C GLY A 148 -23.03 14.22 -15.10
N ALA A 149 -22.19 14.16 -16.11
CA ALA A 149 -22.42 14.86 -17.39
C ALA A 149 -23.46 14.14 -18.24
#